data_b89b96ea673a4165dff4da07f8597153
#
_entry.id   b89b96ea673a4165dff4da07f8597153
#
_cell.length_a   1.000
_cell.length_b   1.000
_cell.length_c   1.000
_cell.angle_alpha   90.00
_cell.angle_beta   90.00
_cell.angle_gamma   90.00
#
_symmetry.space_group_name_H-M   'P 1'
#
loop_
_entity.id
_entity.type
_entity.pdbx_description
1 polymer ?
#
loop_
_entity_poly.entity_id
_entity_poly.type
_entity_poly.pdbx_seq_one_letter_code
_entity_poly.pdbx_strand_id
1 'polypeptide(L)'
;MRFDDDLMDGSDPSYAPCVRKAKRWFYWRAPKKYIEAGYHSNTVRLVGEEGDGRDNERASKARELTREMLRWYDSEDALVTPGSWLWLIGRFKTDEFSPFNENVKASTREGYLQTLKPLEEAIGGVMLADTNFETLMRWKKAMNDNFISRRKEDNAARAERDLPLRPVDPTHHIHNRFTALRYLISHGVRIEAPDAMRIKNILSEMRITTPRRREVSMTRDQAQAIIAAADAAGHTGFALGFSCQWEFGLRAVDVRGQWLDDSGKQRWADGMTWDMIDQKITTLSKTPSKTEKSSPDAMVFDLTIVPEIRARLMQIPMDQRVGPVIKMDSGRPYTKRHWQTTFRKFARKAGVPDEVYAMDSRAGAVTEAKAAGATAEQRQRFAHHASATMTERYDRSDKNADVNTVIELRRTKIQLG
;
A
#
# COMPACT_ATOMS: atom_id res chain seq x y z
N MET A 1 19.91 -3.55 -19.24
CA MET A 1 20.39 -4.67 -20.04
C MET A 1 20.06 -4.30 -21.47
N ARG A 2 21.02 -3.78 -22.24
CA ARG A 2 20.87 -3.68 -23.70
C ARG A 2 20.90 -5.11 -24.20
N PHE A 3 19.97 -5.49 -25.05
CA PHE A 3 20.12 -6.70 -25.83
C PHE A 3 21.25 -6.40 -26.80
N ASP A 4 22.32 -7.20 -26.79
CA ASP A 4 23.42 -7.02 -27.73
C ASP A 4 22.87 -7.11 -29.15
N ASP A 5 23.28 -6.18 -30.02
CA ASP A 5 22.84 -6.14 -31.42
C ASP A 5 23.11 -7.47 -32.12
N ASP A 6 24.19 -8.17 -31.75
CA ASP A 6 24.54 -9.50 -32.25
C ASP A 6 23.50 -10.59 -31.94
N LEU A 7 22.76 -10.48 -30.84
CA LEU A 7 21.68 -11.42 -30.47
C LEU A 7 20.37 -11.16 -31.23
N MET A 8 20.29 -10.06 -31.99
CA MET A 8 19.11 -9.68 -32.75
C MET A 8 19.29 -9.82 -34.26
N ASP A 9 20.52 -10.03 -34.74
CA ASP A 9 20.85 -10.05 -36.19
C ASP A 9 20.42 -11.31 -36.95
N GLY A 10 20.04 -12.39 -36.21
CA GLY A 10 19.58 -13.64 -36.79
C GLY A 10 20.70 -14.61 -37.11
N SER A 11 21.92 -14.37 -36.67
CA SER A 11 23.06 -15.29 -36.83
C SER A 11 22.81 -16.65 -36.18
N ASP A 12 22.02 -16.71 -35.12
CA ASP A 12 21.47 -17.92 -34.52
C ASP A 12 19.95 -17.98 -34.74
N PRO A 13 19.45 -18.75 -35.73
CA PRO A 13 18.01 -18.86 -36.01
C PRO A 13 17.20 -19.48 -34.86
N SER A 14 17.85 -20.19 -33.93
CA SER A 14 17.19 -20.75 -32.75
C SER A 14 17.04 -19.76 -31.58
N TYR A 15 17.74 -18.63 -31.63
CA TYR A 15 17.68 -17.61 -30.57
C TYR A 15 16.35 -16.88 -30.57
N ALA A 16 15.64 -16.97 -29.45
CA ALA A 16 14.32 -16.41 -29.28
C ALA A 16 14.28 -15.52 -28.01
N PRO A 17 14.55 -14.19 -28.13
CA PRO A 17 14.53 -13.30 -26.99
C PRO A 17 13.14 -13.21 -26.37
N CYS A 18 13.09 -13.15 -25.06
CA CYS A 18 11.85 -12.99 -24.28
C CYS A 18 10.85 -14.17 -24.37
N VAL A 19 11.26 -15.32 -24.89
CA VAL A 19 10.40 -16.50 -24.99
C VAL A 19 10.33 -17.25 -23.66
N ARG A 20 9.12 -17.66 -23.29
CA ARG A 20 8.81 -18.50 -22.14
C ARG A 20 7.96 -19.69 -22.58
N LYS A 21 8.33 -20.87 -22.11
CA LYS A 21 7.55 -22.08 -22.30
C LYS A 21 6.59 -22.29 -21.14
N ALA A 22 5.33 -22.56 -21.43
CA ALA A 22 4.32 -22.95 -20.46
C ALA A 22 3.57 -24.19 -20.97
N LYS A 23 3.80 -25.35 -20.34
CA LYS A 23 3.37 -26.66 -20.78
C LYS A 23 3.93 -26.94 -22.19
N ARG A 24 3.06 -27.24 -23.21
CA ARG A 24 3.43 -27.45 -24.60
C ARG A 24 3.47 -26.18 -25.46
N TRP A 25 3.10 -25.02 -24.89
CA TRP A 25 2.96 -23.76 -25.62
C TRP A 25 4.10 -22.82 -25.35
N PHE A 26 4.43 -21.97 -26.32
CA PHE A 26 5.43 -20.92 -26.22
C PHE A 26 4.77 -19.54 -26.23
N TYR A 27 5.32 -18.64 -25.43
CA TYR A 27 4.86 -17.27 -25.30
C TYR A 27 6.05 -16.32 -25.33
N TRP A 28 5.92 -15.27 -26.12
CA TRP A 28 6.77 -14.12 -25.96
C TRP A 28 6.23 -13.29 -24.80
N ARG A 29 7.11 -12.86 -23.91
CA ARG A 29 6.72 -12.05 -22.76
C ARG A 29 7.66 -10.86 -22.63
N ALA A 30 7.11 -9.63 -22.71
CA ALA A 30 7.87 -8.40 -22.51
C ALA A 30 8.54 -8.40 -21.13
N PRO A 31 9.83 -8.03 -21.01
CA PRO A 31 10.48 -7.84 -19.74
C PRO A 31 9.78 -6.77 -18.90
N LYS A 32 9.79 -6.97 -17.60
CA LYS A 32 9.10 -6.12 -16.62
C LYS A 32 9.41 -4.63 -16.80
N LYS A 33 10.65 -4.28 -17.13
CA LYS A 33 11.11 -2.92 -17.40
C LYS A 33 10.24 -2.20 -18.45
N TYR A 34 9.92 -2.87 -19.56
CA TYR A 34 9.15 -2.26 -20.65
C TYR A 34 7.66 -2.21 -20.36
N ILE A 35 7.15 -3.17 -19.59
CA ILE A 35 5.77 -3.17 -19.11
C ILE A 35 5.56 -2.02 -18.11
N GLU A 36 6.51 -1.82 -17.20
CA GLU A 36 6.48 -0.71 -16.23
C GLU A 36 6.65 0.66 -16.90
N ALA A 37 7.34 0.70 -18.04
CA ALA A 37 7.41 1.88 -18.91
C ALA A 37 6.09 2.14 -19.68
N GLY A 38 5.16 1.18 -19.72
CA GLY A 38 3.84 1.36 -20.36
C GLY A 38 3.65 0.58 -21.66
N TYR A 39 4.59 -0.31 -22.04
CA TYR A 39 4.43 -1.11 -23.26
C TYR A 39 3.13 -1.94 -23.23
N HIS A 40 2.33 -1.81 -24.27
CA HIS A 40 0.96 -2.32 -24.32
C HIS A 40 0.82 -3.85 -24.36
N SER A 41 1.81 -4.56 -24.89
CA SER A 41 1.77 -6.02 -25.07
C SER A 41 2.56 -6.76 -23.99
N ASN A 42 1.86 -7.33 -23.02
CA ASN A 42 2.49 -8.07 -21.92
C ASN A 42 2.95 -9.46 -22.33
N THR A 43 2.10 -10.21 -23.04
CA THR A 43 2.32 -11.61 -23.38
C THR A 43 1.63 -11.92 -24.69
N VAL A 44 2.37 -12.48 -25.64
CA VAL A 44 1.86 -12.91 -26.95
C VAL A 44 2.11 -14.41 -27.10
N ARG A 45 1.08 -15.17 -27.42
CA ARG A 45 1.23 -16.59 -27.73
C ARG A 45 1.92 -16.75 -29.09
N LEU A 46 2.98 -17.51 -29.11
CA LEU A 46 3.70 -17.86 -30.34
C LEU A 46 3.05 -19.06 -31.03
N VAL A 47 3.35 -19.21 -32.31
CA VAL A 47 2.75 -20.23 -33.16
C VAL A 47 3.19 -21.63 -32.73
N GLY A 48 2.26 -22.62 -32.90
CA GLY A 48 2.51 -24.02 -32.72
C GLY A 48 2.74 -24.48 -31.28
N GLU A 49 3.31 -25.68 -31.14
CA GLU A 49 3.58 -26.35 -29.87
C GLU A 49 4.94 -27.06 -29.89
N GLU A 50 5.37 -27.57 -28.75
CA GLU A 50 6.64 -28.27 -28.62
C GLU A 50 6.74 -29.48 -29.55
N GLY A 51 7.85 -29.60 -30.30
CA GLY A 51 8.14 -30.73 -31.20
C GLY A 51 7.50 -30.62 -32.58
N ASP A 52 6.84 -29.50 -32.91
CA ASP A 52 6.18 -29.31 -34.22
C ASP A 52 7.11 -28.84 -35.37
N GLY A 53 8.41 -28.68 -35.08
CA GLY A 53 9.43 -28.23 -36.05
C GLY A 53 9.38 -26.76 -36.44
N ARG A 54 8.55 -25.92 -35.77
CA ARG A 54 8.34 -24.52 -36.09
C ARG A 54 9.18 -23.56 -35.20
N ASP A 55 10.29 -24.02 -34.66
CA ASP A 55 11.16 -23.25 -33.77
C ASP A 55 11.68 -21.96 -34.43
N ASN A 56 12.04 -22.03 -35.71
CA ASN A 56 12.52 -20.86 -36.47
C ASN A 56 11.43 -19.80 -36.64
N GLU A 57 10.18 -20.19 -36.87
CA GLU A 57 9.07 -19.23 -36.95
C GLU A 57 8.81 -18.57 -35.60
N ARG A 58 8.84 -19.35 -34.53
CA ARG A 58 8.72 -18.83 -33.16
C ARG A 58 9.81 -17.82 -32.82
N ALA A 59 11.07 -18.17 -33.14
CA ALA A 59 12.22 -17.30 -32.93
C ALA A 59 12.13 -16.02 -33.77
N SER A 60 11.75 -16.13 -35.04
CA SER A 60 11.53 -14.98 -35.91
C SER A 60 10.47 -14.04 -35.38
N LYS A 61 9.31 -14.57 -34.95
CA LYS A 61 8.23 -13.75 -34.37
C LYS A 61 8.63 -13.12 -33.02
N ALA A 62 9.35 -13.85 -32.19
CA ALA A 62 9.85 -13.32 -30.94
C ALA A 62 10.85 -12.15 -31.15
N ARG A 63 11.73 -12.29 -32.16
CA ARG A 63 12.63 -11.18 -32.54
C ARG A 63 11.87 -9.96 -33.08
N GLU A 64 10.84 -10.19 -33.92
CA GLU A 64 9.97 -9.12 -34.42
C GLU A 64 9.32 -8.33 -33.28
N LEU A 65 8.66 -9.05 -32.37
CA LEU A 65 8.01 -8.44 -31.18
C LEU A 65 9.00 -7.72 -30.27
N THR A 66 10.21 -8.28 -30.11
CA THR A 66 11.26 -7.62 -29.32
C THR A 66 11.77 -6.35 -29.99
N ARG A 67 11.96 -6.35 -31.33
CA ARG A 67 12.34 -5.13 -32.08
C ARG A 67 11.23 -4.08 -32.04
N GLU A 68 9.96 -4.50 -32.14
CA GLU A 68 8.82 -3.60 -32.00
C GLU A 68 8.81 -2.94 -30.59
N MET A 69 8.97 -3.73 -29.54
CA MET A 69 9.06 -3.24 -28.19
C MET A 69 10.24 -2.28 -27.98
N LEU A 70 11.42 -2.59 -28.53
CA LEU A 70 12.59 -1.74 -28.43
C LEU A 70 12.40 -0.43 -29.22
N ARG A 71 11.86 -0.49 -30.44
CA ARG A 71 11.53 0.73 -31.23
C ARG A 71 10.49 1.59 -30.50
N TRP A 72 9.48 0.97 -29.92
CA TRP A 72 8.49 1.68 -29.11
C TRP A 72 9.17 2.35 -27.92
N TYR A 73 10.03 1.65 -27.20
CA TYR A 73 10.74 2.19 -26.04
C TYR A 73 11.67 3.34 -26.43
N ASP A 74 12.44 3.18 -27.51
CA ASP A 74 13.32 4.21 -28.05
C ASP A 74 12.53 5.40 -28.63
N SER A 75 11.35 5.16 -29.23
CA SER A 75 10.49 6.22 -29.76
C SER A 75 9.74 6.98 -28.66
N GLU A 76 9.40 6.36 -27.55
CA GLU A 76 8.81 7.07 -26.40
C GLU A 76 9.84 7.93 -25.67
N ASP A 77 11.08 7.47 -25.51
CA ASP A 77 12.17 8.33 -25.04
C ASP A 77 12.44 9.49 -26.04
N ALA A 78 12.21 9.29 -27.33
CA ALA A 78 12.33 10.33 -28.38
C ALA A 78 11.07 11.21 -28.49
N LEU A 79 9.89 10.72 -28.10
CA LEU A 79 8.62 11.45 -28.12
C LEU A 79 8.34 12.25 -26.83
N VAL A 80 9.10 11.99 -25.77
CA VAL A 80 8.95 12.76 -24.53
C VAL A 80 9.62 14.12 -24.72
N THR A 81 8.83 15.11 -25.05
CA THR A 81 9.28 16.48 -25.22
C THR A 81 9.89 17.01 -23.92
N PRO A 82 11.20 17.38 -23.90
CA PRO A 82 11.81 17.97 -22.72
C PRO A 82 10.99 19.17 -22.22
N GLY A 83 10.80 19.26 -20.93
CA GLY A 83 9.97 20.31 -20.32
C GLY A 83 8.47 20.02 -20.30
N SER A 84 8.00 18.84 -20.75
CA SER A 84 6.64 18.37 -20.52
C SER A 84 6.46 17.71 -19.14
N TRP A 85 5.22 17.55 -18.67
CA TRP A 85 4.96 16.80 -17.46
C TRP A 85 5.37 15.32 -17.58
N LEU A 86 5.18 14.71 -18.74
CA LEU A 86 5.60 13.32 -18.97
C LEU A 86 7.13 13.18 -18.84
N TRP A 87 7.89 14.13 -19.39
CA TRP A 87 9.33 14.18 -19.22
C TRP A 87 9.72 14.31 -17.74
N LEU A 88 9.09 15.21 -16.98
CA LEU A 88 9.38 15.40 -15.57
C LEU A 88 9.04 14.15 -14.74
N ILE A 89 7.93 13.47 -15.04
CA ILE A 89 7.54 12.21 -14.38
C ILE A 89 8.54 11.09 -14.72
N GLY A 90 9.00 11.02 -15.98
CA GLY A 90 10.06 10.10 -16.40
C GLY A 90 11.35 10.32 -15.62
N ARG A 91 11.81 11.59 -15.55
CA ARG A 91 12.99 11.98 -14.76
C ARG A 91 12.82 11.62 -13.28
N PHE A 92 11.66 11.87 -12.69
CA PHE A 92 11.36 11.48 -11.30
C PHE A 92 11.47 9.97 -11.07
N LYS A 93 11.07 9.14 -12.03
CA LYS A 93 11.15 7.67 -11.93
C LYS A 93 12.56 7.11 -12.15
N THR A 94 13.38 7.78 -12.96
CA THR A 94 14.68 7.24 -13.41
C THR A 94 15.89 7.85 -12.70
N ASP A 95 15.79 9.06 -12.19
CA ASP A 95 16.88 9.74 -11.48
C ASP A 95 17.19 9.02 -10.16
N GLU A 96 18.47 8.66 -9.96
CA GLU A 96 18.94 7.97 -8.76
C GLU A 96 18.73 8.77 -7.47
N PHE A 97 18.81 10.10 -7.55
CA PHE A 97 18.61 11.03 -6.41
C PHE A 97 17.14 11.46 -6.24
N SER A 98 16.23 10.89 -7.01
CA SER A 98 14.81 11.21 -6.82
C SER A 98 14.23 10.52 -5.59
N PRO A 99 13.21 11.12 -4.95
CA PRO A 99 12.47 10.45 -3.87
C PRO A 99 11.83 9.12 -4.27
N PHE A 100 11.76 8.81 -5.55
CA PHE A 100 11.27 7.52 -6.06
C PHE A 100 12.31 6.41 -5.89
N ASN A 101 13.60 6.72 -6.00
CA ASN A 101 14.70 5.76 -5.97
C ASN A 101 15.48 5.77 -4.66
N GLU A 102 15.58 6.94 -4.00
CA GLU A 102 16.36 7.13 -2.80
C GLU A 102 15.72 6.44 -1.58
N ASN A 103 16.26 5.29 -1.18
CA ASN A 103 15.91 4.59 0.09
C ASN A 103 14.42 4.43 0.41
N VAL A 104 13.56 4.31 -0.60
CA VAL A 104 12.10 4.27 -0.45
C VAL A 104 11.61 2.85 -0.26
N LYS A 105 10.71 2.65 0.72
CA LYS A 105 10.03 1.36 0.90
C LYS A 105 9.21 0.99 -0.33
N ALA A 106 9.17 -0.29 -0.68
CA ALA A 106 8.42 -0.80 -1.85
C ALA A 106 6.95 -0.32 -1.86
N SER A 107 6.29 -0.28 -0.69
CA SER A 107 4.92 0.23 -0.58
C SER A 107 4.76 1.72 -0.90
N THR A 108 5.79 2.54 -0.62
CA THR A 108 5.78 3.96 -0.99
C THR A 108 5.99 4.12 -2.49
N ARG A 109 6.91 3.33 -3.08
CA ARG A 109 7.12 3.30 -4.53
C ARG A 109 5.85 2.85 -5.28
N GLU A 110 5.17 1.82 -4.80
CA GLU A 110 3.85 1.41 -5.33
C GLU A 110 2.84 2.56 -5.26
N GLY A 111 2.79 3.29 -4.13
CA GLY A 111 1.92 4.47 -3.97
C GLY A 111 2.25 5.58 -4.97
N TYR A 112 3.53 5.83 -5.24
CA TYR A 112 3.93 6.75 -6.31
C TYR A 112 3.41 6.29 -7.66
N LEU A 113 3.64 5.04 -8.07
CA LEU A 113 3.19 4.51 -9.36
C LEU A 113 1.67 4.61 -9.54
N GLN A 114 0.90 4.24 -8.51
CA GLN A 114 -0.56 4.36 -8.53
C GLN A 114 -1.07 5.81 -8.69
N THR A 115 -0.28 6.77 -8.20
CA THR A 115 -0.63 8.19 -8.29
C THR A 115 -0.15 8.83 -9.59
N LEU A 116 1.03 8.44 -10.06
CA LEU A 116 1.66 9.03 -11.26
C LEU A 116 0.99 8.56 -12.55
N LYS A 117 0.65 7.28 -12.69
CA LYS A 117 0.06 6.75 -13.92
C LYS A 117 -1.13 7.55 -14.43
N PRO A 118 -2.18 7.86 -13.63
CA PRO A 118 -3.28 8.71 -14.11
C PRO A 118 -2.89 10.16 -14.38
N LEU A 119 -1.80 10.68 -13.80
CA LEU A 119 -1.28 12.01 -14.14
C LEU A 119 -0.57 11.97 -15.49
N GLU A 120 0.22 10.94 -15.79
CA GLU A 120 0.82 10.72 -17.11
C GLU A 120 -0.25 10.73 -18.21
N GLU A 121 -1.33 9.98 -18.01
CA GLU A 121 -2.44 9.88 -18.94
C GLU A 121 -3.19 11.21 -19.13
N ALA A 122 -3.37 11.98 -18.04
CA ALA A 122 -4.21 13.17 -18.05
C ALA A 122 -3.48 14.46 -18.49
N ILE A 123 -2.21 14.61 -18.08
CA ILE A 123 -1.48 15.87 -18.25
C ILE A 123 -0.06 15.69 -18.84
N GLY A 124 0.35 14.45 -19.15
CA GLY A 124 1.70 14.16 -19.60
C GLY A 124 2.18 15.00 -20.79
N GLY A 125 1.29 15.23 -21.75
CA GLY A 125 1.61 16.02 -22.94
C GLY A 125 1.65 17.55 -22.74
N VAL A 126 1.25 18.06 -21.56
CA VAL A 126 1.24 19.50 -21.30
C VAL A 126 2.66 19.98 -20.96
N MET A 127 3.07 21.13 -21.54
CA MET A 127 4.37 21.74 -21.22
C MET A 127 4.35 22.41 -19.84
N LEU A 128 5.45 22.34 -19.11
CA LEU A 128 5.62 23.09 -17.86
C LEU A 128 5.48 24.59 -18.09
N ALA A 129 5.97 25.10 -19.23
CA ALA A 129 5.81 26.50 -19.63
C ALA A 129 4.33 26.95 -19.70
N ASP A 130 3.43 26.06 -20.15
CA ASP A 130 2.00 26.34 -20.31
C ASP A 130 1.20 26.11 -19.01
N THR A 131 1.86 25.61 -17.95
CA THR A 131 1.23 25.35 -16.67
C THR A 131 1.20 26.62 -15.83
N ASN A 132 0.04 27.26 -15.73
CA ASN A 132 -0.21 28.43 -14.91
C ASN A 132 -1.32 28.15 -13.87
N PHE A 133 -1.68 29.17 -13.08
CA PHE A 133 -2.72 29.03 -12.04
C PHE A 133 -4.06 28.59 -12.61
N GLU A 134 -4.47 29.17 -13.76
CA GLU A 134 -5.75 28.82 -14.41
C GLU A 134 -5.75 27.38 -14.90
N THR A 135 -4.65 26.90 -15.49
CA THR A 135 -4.45 25.51 -15.91
C THR A 135 -4.62 24.56 -14.72
N LEU A 136 -3.95 24.85 -13.59
CA LEU A 136 -4.05 24.04 -12.38
C LEU A 136 -5.47 24.03 -11.79
N MET A 137 -6.18 25.16 -11.84
CA MET A 137 -7.58 25.22 -11.41
C MET A 137 -8.52 24.45 -12.33
N ARG A 138 -8.31 24.48 -13.66
CA ARG A 138 -9.02 23.62 -14.60
C ARG A 138 -8.79 22.15 -14.34
N TRP A 139 -7.56 21.73 -14.06
CA TRP A 139 -7.25 20.35 -13.66
C TRP A 139 -7.95 19.96 -12.37
N LYS A 140 -7.92 20.83 -11.35
CA LYS A 140 -8.63 20.58 -10.09
C LYS A 140 -10.12 20.33 -10.34
N LYS A 141 -10.76 21.17 -11.15
CA LYS A 141 -12.18 21.02 -11.53
C LYS A 141 -12.43 19.71 -12.28
N ALA A 142 -11.62 19.40 -13.30
CA ALA A 142 -11.76 18.18 -14.08
C ALA A 142 -11.58 16.92 -13.22
N MET A 143 -10.61 16.90 -12.31
CA MET A 143 -10.40 15.80 -11.35
C MET A 143 -11.60 15.61 -10.41
N ASN A 144 -12.19 16.73 -9.96
CA ASN A 144 -13.41 16.74 -9.15
C ASN A 144 -14.59 16.11 -9.90
N ASP A 145 -14.87 16.64 -11.09
CA ASP A 145 -16.04 16.25 -11.89
C ASP A 145 -15.93 14.77 -12.33
N ASN A 146 -14.74 14.34 -12.77
CA ASN A 146 -14.47 12.95 -13.14
C ASN A 146 -14.61 12.00 -11.93
N PHE A 147 -14.13 12.39 -10.74
CA PHE A 147 -14.31 11.57 -9.56
C PHE A 147 -15.78 11.40 -9.20
N ILE A 148 -16.53 12.50 -9.21
CA ILE A 148 -17.96 12.49 -8.86
C ILE A 148 -18.75 11.63 -9.85
N SER A 149 -18.51 11.78 -11.16
CA SER A 149 -19.18 10.97 -12.20
C SER A 149 -18.93 9.48 -11.99
N ARG A 150 -17.66 9.07 -11.95
CA ARG A 150 -17.27 7.66 -11.73
C ARG A 150 -17.81 7.10 -10.41
N ARG A 151 -17.88 7.92 -9.37
CA ARG A 151 -18.39 7.49 -8.05
C ARG A 151 -19.91 7.29 -8.08
N LYS A 152 -20.64 8.14 -8.82
CA LYS A 152 -22.09 7.97 -9.04
C LYS A 152 -22.39 6.71 -9.85
N GLU A 153 -21.64 6.45 -10.91
CA GLU A 153 -21.74 5.22 -11.71
C GLU A 153 -21.46 3.95 -10.87
N ASP A 154 -20.34 3.96 -10.10
CA ASP A 154 -20.02 2.86 -9.17
C ASP A 154 -21.15 2.65 -8.13
N ASN A 155 -21.70 3.73 -7.59
CA ASN A 155 -22.79 3.64 -6.62
C ASN A 155 -24.09 3.13 -7.24
N ALA A 156 -24.40 3.47 -8.48
CA ALA A 156 -25.56 2.90 -9.20
C ALA A 156 -25.41 1.38 -9.36
N ALA A 157 -24.25 0.93 -9.85
CA ALA A 157 -23.95 -0.51 -9.97
C ALA A 157 -23.90 -1.24 -8.62
N ARG A 158 -23.57 -0.55 -7.52
CA ARG A 158 -23.60 -1.11 -6.16
C ARG A 158 -25.02 -1.22 -5.63
N ALA A 159 -25.88 -0.23 -5.88
CA ALA A 159 -27.29 -0.26 -5.50
C ALA A 159 -28.01 -1.45 -6.14
N GLU A 160 -27.77 -1.74 -7.42
CA GLU A 160 -28.30 -2.92 -8.12
C GLU A 160 -27.92 -4.27 -7.47
N ARG A 161 -26.81 -4.29 -6.71
CA ARG A 161 -26.28 -5.48 -6.02
C ARG A 161 -26.53 -5.45 -4.52
N ASP A 162 -27.35 -4.58 -4.03
CA ASP A 162 -27.64 -4.36 -2.59
C ASP A 162 -26.34 -4.18 -1.77
N LEU A 163 -25.36 -3.46 -2.33
CA LEU A 163 -24.09 -3.17 -1.66
C LEU A 163 -24.10 -1.75 -1.08
N PRO A 164 -23.45 -1.53 0.08
CA PRO A 164 -23.37 -0.20 0.69
C PRO A 164 -22.77 0.84 -0.28
N LEU A 165 -23.39 2.01 -0.36
CA LEU A 165 -22.91 3.09 -1.21
C LEU A 165 -21.62 3.71 -0.66
N ARG A 166 -20.79 4.22 -1.53
CA ARG A 166 -19.54 4.89 -1.18
C ARG A 166 -19.73 6.41 -1.14
N PRO A 167 -19.08 7.12 -0.22
CA PRO A 167 -19.14 8.58 -0.17
C PRO A 167 -18.73 9.23 -1.49
N VAL A 168 -19.47 10.25 -1.91
CA VAL A 168 -19.19 11.05 -3.12
C VAL A 168 -18.39 12.30 -2.69
N ASP A 169 -17.24 12.07 -2.05
CA ASP A 169 -16.33 13.13 -1.60
C ASP A 169 -14.99 13.03 -2.34
N PRO A 170 -14.64 13.97 -3.22
CA PRO A 170 -13.41 13.99 -3.99
C PRO A 170 -12.20 14.53 -3.21
N THR A 171 -12.37 15.04 -1.99
CA THR A 171 -11.35 15.77 -1.23
C THR A 171 -10.05 15.00 -1.13
N HIS A 172 -10.11 13.72 -0.73
CA HIS A 172 -8.92 12.87 -0.60
C HIS A 172 -8.25 12.62 -1.95
N HIS A 173 -9.04 12.43 -3.00
CA HIS A 173 -8.54 12.22 -4.36
C HIS A 173 -7.77 13.44 -4.87
N ILE A 174 -8.37 14.63 -4.77
CA ILE A 174 -7.77 15.90 -5.19
C ILE A 174 -6.51 16.19 -4.38
N HIS A 175 -6.58 16.03 -3.04
CA HIS A 175 -5.43 16.25 -2.16
C HIS A 175 -4.23 15.39 -2.56
N ASN A 176 -4.43 14.10 -2.82
CA ASN A 176 -3.36 13.20 -3.24
C ASN A 176 -2.76 13.59 -4.60
N ARG A 177 -3.58 13.99 -5.59
CA ARG A 177 -3.11 14.43 -6.90
C ARG A 177 -2.27 15.69 -6.80
N PHE A 178 -2.73 16.69 -6.05
CA PHE A 178 -1.95 17.92 -5.85
C PHE A 178 -0.70 17.69 -5.00
N THR A 179 -0.73 16.77 -4.07
CA THR A 179 0.49 16.31 -3.36
C THR A 179 1.49 15.72 -4.36
N ALA A 180 1.01 14.92 -5.34
CA ALA A 180 1.87 14.39 -6.39
C ALA A 180 2.48 15.49 -7.27
N LEU A 181 1.68 16.46 -7.71
CA LEU A 181 2.21 17.61 -8.46
C LEU A 181 3.29 18.35 -7.66
N ARG A 182 3.09 18.53 -6.35
CA ARG A 182 4.07 19.22 -5.48
C ARG A 182 5.39 18.46 -5.36
N TYR A 183 5.39 17.14 -5.17
CA TYR A 183 6.66 16.41 -5.09
C TYR A 183 7.36 16.27 -6.45
N LEU A 184 6.60 16.14 -7.56
CA LEU A 184 7.16 16.18 -8.90
C LEU A 184 7.86 17.50 -9.20
N ILE A 185 7.18 18.60 -8.94
CA ILE A 185 7.75 19.95 -9.15
C ILE A 185 8.91 20.22 -8.18
N SER A 186 8.86 19.74 -6.96
CA SER A 186 10.00 19.84 -6.04
C SER A 186 11.23 19.08 -6.57
N HIS A 187 11.03 17.93 -7.23
CA HIS A 187 12.09 17.23 -7.93
C HIS A 187 12.54 18.04 -9.17
N GLY A 188 11.60 18.57 -9.95
CA GLY A 188 11.89 19.46 -11.08
C GLY A 188 12.79 20.63 -10.71
N VAL A 189 12.56 21.25 -9.55
CA VAL A 189 13.43 22.32 -9.02
C VAL A 189 14.85 21.79 -8.72
N ARG A 190 14.97 20.58 -8.16
CA ARG A 190 16.30 19.99 -7.86
C ARG A 190 17.14 19.71 -9.10
N ILE A 191 16.48 19.32 -10.20
CA ILE A 191 17.14 19.06 -11.49
C ILE A 191 17.15 20.29 -12.41
N GLU A 192 16.84 21.48 -11.87
CA GLU A 192 16.81 22.75 -12.59
C GLU A 192 15.92 22.75 -13.84
N ALA A 193 14.82 21.99 -13.79
CA ALA A 193 13.88 21.92 -14.89
C ALA A 193 13.26 23.32 -15.17
N PRO A 194 13.17 23.75 -16.43
CA PRO A 194 12.54 25.02 -16.77
C PRO A 194 11.13 25.15 -16.18
N ASP A 195 10.76 26.34 -15.74
CA ASP A 195 9.45 26.67 -15.11
C ASP A 195 9.12 25.96 -13.80
N ALA A 196 9.91 24.99 -13.33
CA ALA A 196 9.61 24.24 -12.11
C ALA A 196 9.49 25.16 -10.89
N MET A 197 10.39 26.13 -10.72
CA MET A 197 10.33 27.09 -9.60
C MET A 197 9.06 27.97 -9.67
N ARG A 198 8.69 28.44 -10.86
CA ARG A 198 7.48 29.23 -11.08
C ARG A 198 6.22 28.44 -10.69
N ILE A 199 6.11 27.18 -11.15
CA ILE A 199 4.97 26.31 -10.83
C ILE A 199 4.95 25.95 -9.33
N LYS A 200 6.12 25.75 -8.70
CA LYS A 200 6.23 25.51 -7.26
C LYS A 200 5.63 26.67 -6.46
N ASN A 201 5.94 27.90 -6.83
CA ASN A 201 5.40 29.08 -6.19
C ASN A 201 3.88 29.17 -6.36
N ILE A 202 3.34 28.88 -7.55
CA ILE A 202 1.89 28.84 -7.78
C ILE A 202 1.24 27.77 -6.89
N LEU A 203 1.80 26.54 -6.85
CA LEU A 203 1.26 25.44 -6.04
C LEU A 203 1.34 25.71 -4.54
N SER A 204 2.31 26.53 -4.06
CA SER A 204 2.39 26.91 -2.63
C SER A 204 1.25 27.84 -2.22
N GLU A 205 0.84 28.75 -3.09
CA GLU A 205 -0.27 29.69 -2.86
C GLU A 205 -1.65 29.03 -3.02
N MET A 206 -1.72 27.87 -3.69
CA MET A 206 -2.98 27.16 -3.90
C MET A 206 -3.49 26.48 -2.63
N ARG A 207 -4.68 26.86 -2.17
CA ARG A 207 -5.37 26.18 -1.08
C ARG A 207 -6.03 24.91 -1.57
N ILE A 208 -5.46 23.76 -1.17
CA ILE A 208 -6.05 22.44 -1.41
C ILE A 208 -6.58 21.93 -0.07
N THR A 209 -7.88 21.65 -0.05
CA THR A 209 -8.55 21.14 1.16
C THR A 209 -7.90 19.86 1.62
N THR A 210 -7.46 19.84 2.87
CA THR A 210 -6.92 18.61 3.51
C THR A 210 -8.09 17.73 3.91
N PRO A 211 -8.06 16.43 3.59
CA PRO A 211 -9.08 15.49 4.04
C PRO A 211 -9.23 15.49 5.56
N ARG A 212 -10.46 15.40 6.04
CA ARG A 212 -10.72 15.22 7.46
C ARG A 212 -10.07 13.92 7.94
N ARG A 213 -9.62 13.94 9.18
CA ARG A 213 -9.11 12.72 9.81
C ARG A 213 -10.25 11.73 9.94
N ARG A 214 -9.89 10.45 9.81
CA ARG A 214 -10.81 9.38 10.11
C ARG A 214 -11.08 9.35 11.62
N GLU A 215 -12.34 9.40 12.02
CA GLU A 215 -12.75 9.43 13.43
C GLU A 215 -13.27 8.07 13.93
N VAL A 216 -13.47 7.13 13.02
CA VAL A 216 -13.93 5.77 13.36
C VAL A 216 -12.84 5.01 14.11
N SER A 217 -13.21 4.39 15.22
CA SER A 217 -12.42 3.41 15.96
C SER A 217 -13.21 2.11 16.09
N MET A 218 -12.51 1.01 16.25
CA MET A 218 -13.12 -0.28 16.58
C MET A 218 -13.26 -0.40 18.09
N THR A 219 -14.34 -1.03 18.57
CA THR A 219 -14.49 -1.37 19.99
C THR A 219 -13.94 -2.76 20.26
N ARG A 220 -13.67 -3.08 21.55
CA ARG A 220 -13.28 -4.44 22.00
C ARG A 220 -14.32 -5.48 21.59
N ASP A 221 -15.60 -5.20 21.81
CA ASP A 221 -16.69 -6.13 21.49
C ASP A 221 -16.73 -6.43 19.98
N GLN A 222 -16.52 -5.40 19.13
CA GLN A 222 -16.43 -5.59 17.69
C GLN A 222 -15.23 -6.46 17.30
N ALA A 223 -14.06 -6.21 17.91
CA ALA A 223 -12.87 -7.01 17.64
C ALA A 223 -13.08 -8.48 18.06
N GLN A 224 -13.61 -8.71 19.24
CA GLN A 224 -13.91 -10.07 19.75
C GLN A 224 -14.96 -10.79 18.91
N ALA A 225 -16.02 -10.10 18.49
CA ALA A 225 -17.05 -10.67 17.61
C ALA A 225 -16.48 -11.08 16.24
N ILE A 226 -15.58 -10.30 15.67
CA ILE A 226 -14.87 -10.63 14.42
C ILE A 226 -14.00 -11.87 14.61
N ILE A 227 -13.24 -11.94 15.71
CA ILE A 227 -12.37 -13.08 16.05
C ILE A 227 -13.21 -14.35 16.22
N ALA A 228 -14.28 -14.27 17.00
CA ALA A 228 -15.19 -15.40 17.22
C ALA A 228 -15.86 -15.89 15.92
N ALA A 229 -16.27 -14.96 15.05
CA ALA A 229 -16.86 -15.30 13.75
C ALA A 229 -15.84 -15.99 12.81
N ALA A 230 -14.57 -15.64 12.92
CA ALA A 230 -13.49 -16.28 12.17
C ALA A 230 -13.17 -17.68 12.71
N ASP A 231 -13.10 -17.84 14.02
CA ASP A 231 -12.91 -19.14 14.68
C ASP A 231 -14.03 -20.12 14.33
N ALA A 232 -15.28 -19.69 14.45
CA ALA A 232 -16.45 -20.51 14.11
C ALA A 232 -16.48 -20.93 12.63
N ALA A 233 -15.73 -20.25 11.78
CA ALA A 233 -15.58 -20.59 10.37
C ALA A 233 -14.27 -21.35 10.05
N GLY A 234 -13.47 -21.72 11.06
CA GLY A 234 -12.21 -22.44 10.90
C GLY A 234 -11.02 -21.60 10.44
N HIS A 235 -11.17 -20.26 10.32
CA HIS A 235 -10.08 -19.36 9.89
C HIS A 235 -9.17 -18.97 11.08
N THR A 236 -8.55 -19.98 11.71
CA THR A 236 -7.77 -19.83 12.94
C THR A 236 -6.55 -18.92 12.77
N GLY A 237 -5.89 -18.96 11.61
CA GLY A 237 -4.76 -18.08 11.32
C GLY A 237 -5.15 -16.60 11.23
N PHE A 238 -6.34 -16.29 10.69
CA PHE A 238 -6.86 -14.93 10.71
C PHE A 238 -7.26 -14.51 12.12
N ALA A 239 -7.96 -15.36 12.86
CA ALA A 239 -8.37 -15.10 14.23
C ALA A 239 -7.16 -14.80 15.13
N LEU A 240 -6.12 -15.63 15.09
CA LEU A 240 -4.85 -15.40 15.81
C LEU A 240 -4.22 -14.05 15.40
N GLY A 241 -4.05 -13.82 14.12
CA GLY A 241 -3.41 -12.58 13.64
C GLY A 241 -4.21 -11.33 14.00
N PHE A 242 -5.55 -11.40 13.92
CA PHE A 242 -6.39 -10.26 14.28
C PHE A 242 -6.43 -10.02 15.79
N SER A 243 -6.36 -11.09 16.61
CA SER A 243 -6.16 -10.98 18.06
C SER A 243 -4.84 -10.26 18.39
N CYS A 244 -3.73 -10.65 17.76
CA CYS A 244 -2.44 -9.96 17.91
C CYS A 244 -2.49 -8.49 17.45
N GLN A 245 -3.20 -8.22 16.34
CA GLN A 245 -3.36 -6.85 15.83
C GLN A 245 -4.09 -5.96 16.84
N TRP A 246 -5.12 -6.50 17.49
CA TRP A 246 -5.90 -5.80 18.50
C TRP A 246 -5.14 -5.65 19.82
N GLU A 247 -4.75 -6.75 20.46
CA GLU A 247 -4.18 -6.73 21.82
C GLU A 247 -2.83 -6.02 21.89
N PHE A 248 -1.98 -6.14 20.86
CA PHE A 248 -0.69 -5.47 20.81
C PHE A 248 -0.73 -4.10 20.10
N GLY A 249 -1.89 -3.65 19.66
CA GLY A 249 -2.03 -2.40 18.91
C GLY A 249 -1.16 -2.33 17.64
N LEU A 250 -0.76 -3.47 17.07
CA LEU A 250 0.12 -3.56 15.92
C LEU A 250 -0.59 -3.17 14.61
N ARG A 251 0.18 -2.70 13.61
CA ARG A 251 -0.38 -2.52 12.27
C ARG A 251 -0.56 -3.88 11.60
N ALA A 252 -1.56 -3.99 10.73
CA ALA A 252 -1.81 -5.23 10.00
C ALA A 252 -0.57 -5.77 9.25
N VAL A 253 0.30 -4.91 8.74
CA VAL A 253 1.55 -5.32 8.08
C VAL A 253 2.55 -5.93 9.07
N ASP A 254 2.63 -5.41 10.28
CA ASP A 254 3.52 -5.91 11.32
C ASP A 254 3.09 -7.29 11.85
N VAL A 255 1.81 -7.63 11.68
CA VAL A 255 1.24 -8.94 12.04
C VAL A 255 1.29 -9.92 10.88
N ARG A 256 0.63 -9.62 9.75
CA ARG A 256 0.49 -10.54 8.61
C ARG A 256 1.67 -10.56 7.64
N GLY A 257 2.57 -9.56 7.74
CA GLY A 257 3.63 -9.33 6.78
C GLY A 257 3.15 -8.73 5.44
N GLN A 258 4.07 -8.67 4.51
CA GLN A 258 3.81 -8.26 3.14
C GLN A 258 4.71 -8.99 2.15
N TRP A 259 4.24 -9.12 0.93
CA TRP A 259 5.03 -9.64 -0.17
C TRP A 259 5.69 -8.47 -0.89
N LEU A 260 7.01 -8.49 -0.93
CA LEU A 260 7.84 -7.52 -1.63
C LEU A 260 8.32 -8.15 -2.93
N ASP A 261 8.27 -7.39 -4.01
CA ASP A 261 8.88 -7.78 -5.28
C ASP A 261 10.29 -7.17 -5.32
N ASP A 262 11.28 -8.04 -5.23
CA ASP A 262 12.67 -7.66 -5.34
C ASP A 262 13.24 -8.25 -6.62
N SER A 263 13.36 -7.42 -7.66
CA SER A 263 13.92 -7.80 -8.97
C SER A 263 13.24 -9.03 -9.59
N GLY A 264 11.92 -9.14 -9.46
CA GLY A 264 11.12 -10.25 -10.00
C GLY A 264 11.04 -11.48 -9.09
N LYS A 265 11.65 -11.44 -7.90
CA LYS A 265 11.50 -12.47 -6.87
C LYS A 265 10.60 -11.93 -5.75
N GLN A 266 9.52 -12.64 -5.50
CA GLN A 266 8.65 -12.31 -4.36
C GLN A 266 9.29 -12.79 -3.06
N ARG A 267 9.51 -11.87 -2.13
CA ARG A 267 9.97 -12.13 -0.77
C ARG A 267 8.92 -11.66 0.23
N TRP A 268 8.59 -12.52 1.19
CA TRP A 268 7.74 -12.11 2.30
C TRP A 268 8.60 -11.45 3.40
N ALA A 269 8.07 -10.39 4.02
CA ALA A 269 8.76 -9.60 5.05
C ALA A 269 7.78 -8.92 6.01
N ASP A 270 8.31 -8.29 7.04
CA ASP A 270 7.66 -7.38 7.99
C ASP A 270 6.63 -7.99 8.95
N GLY A 271 6.13 -9.20 8.72
CA GLY A 271 5.17 -9.84 9.61
C GLY A 271 5.79 -10.48 10.84
N MET A 272 4.97 -11.11 11.64
CA MET A 272 5.40 -11.90 12.79
C MET A 272 5.99 -13.23 12.33
N THR A 273 7.16 -13.59 12.86
CA THR A 273 7.85 -14.86 12.60
C THR A 273 8.12 -15.59 13.90
N TRP A 274 8.33 -16.90 13.81
CA TRP A 274 8.54 -17.74 14.99
C TRP A 274 9.85 -17.46 15.74
N ASP A 275 10.86 -16.94 15.06
CA ASP A 275 12.11 -16.47 15.67
C ASP A 275 11.95 -15.23 16.58
N MET A 276 10.82 -14.52 16.46
CA MET A 276 10.45 -13.42 17.34
C MET A 276 9.78 -13.87 18.64
N ILE A 277 9.46 -15.15 18.76
CA ILE A 277 8.79 -15.75 19.92
C ILE A 277 9.74 -16.71 20.62
N ASP A 278 9.89 -16.57 21.93
CA ASP A 278 10.72 -17.47 22.71
C ASP A 278 10.18 -18.91 22.73
N GLN A 279 11.04 -19.89 23.00
CA GLN A 279 10.68 -21.31 22.97
C GLN A 279 9.52 -21.69 23.92
N LYS A 280 9.39 -20.98 25.04
CA LYS A 280 8.33 -21.20 26.05
C LYS A 280 7.04 -20.46 25.71
N ILE A 281 7.00 -19.73 24.61
CA ILE A 281 5.87 -18.87 24.22
C ILE A 281 5.45 -17.95 25.37
N THR A 282 6.43 -17.28 25.96
CA THR A 282 6.22 -16.30 27.04
C THR A 282 6.42 -14.88 26.56
N THR A 283 7.22 -14.68 25.51
CA THR A 283 7.51 -13.35 24.97
C THR A 283 7.46 -13.32 23.44
N LEU A 284 7.01 -12.18 22.90
CA LEU A 284 7.10 -11.82 21.50
C LEU A 284 7.91 -10.54 21.38
N SER A 285 9.00 -10.56 20.61
CA SER A 285 9.83 -9.38 20.33
C SER A 285 9.64 -8.92 18.90
N LYS A 286 9.10 -7.71 18.70
CA LYS A 286 8.75 -7.19 17.37
C LYS A 286 9.18 -5.75 17.18
N THR A 287 10.00 -5.47 16.17
CA THR A 287 10.25 -4.11 15.68
C THR A 287 9.22 -3.75 14.62
N PRO A 288 8.38 -2.71 14.84
CA PRO A 288 7.38 -2.32 13.84
C PRO A 288 8.03 -1.75 12.56
N SER A 289 7.67 -2.33 11.43
CA SER A 289 8.29 -2.08 10.12
C SER A 289 8.28 -0.61 9.68
N LYS A 290 7.21 0.13 10.00
CA LYS A 290 7.07 1.54 9.57
C LYS A 290 8.04 2.48 10.27
N THR A 291 8.37 2.20 11.52
CA THR A 291 9.19 3.06 12.40
C THR A 291 10.58 2.50 12.67
N GLU A 292 10.95 1.40 12.07
CA GLU A 292 12.24 0.72 12.25
C GLU A 292 13.46 1.65 12.10
N LYS A 293 13.44 2.54 11.09
CA LYS A 293 14.54 3.50 10.86
C LYS A 293 14.62 4.61 11.93
N SER A 294 13.50 5.00 12.53
CA SER A 294 13.42 6.10 13.51
C SER A 294 13.39 5.61 14.96
N SER A 295 13.04 4.36 15.18
CA SER A 295 12.98 3.68 16.48
C SER A 295 13.26 2.20 16.25
N PRO A 296 14.55 1.80 16.22
CA PRO A 296 14.98 0.44 15.90
C PRO A 296 14.68 -0.55 17.01
N ASP A 297 14.37 -0.08 18.22
CA ASP A 297 14.14 -0.94 19.37
C ASP A 297 12.93 -1.84 19.18
N ALA A 298 13.11 -3.11 19.48
CA ALA A 298 12.02 -4.06 19.49
C ALA A 298 11.06 -3.80 20.66
N MET A 299 9.77 -3.92 20.39
CA MET A 299 8.75 -4.02 21.43
C MET A 299 8.72 -5.46 21.93
N VAL A 300 8.82 -5.64 23.22
CA VAL A 300 8.69 -6.95 23.86
C VAL A 300 7.32 -7.04 24.51
N PHE A 301 6.52 -7.99 24.04
CA PHE A 301 5.19 -8.29 24.57
C PHE A 301 5.26 -9.54 25.46
N ASP A 302 4.75 -9.42 26.67
CA ASP A 302 4.57 -10.56 27.56
C ASP A 302 3.31 -11.33 27.15
N LEU A 303 3.49 -12.53 26.62
CA LEU A 303 2.39 -13.39 26.17
C LEU A 303 1.65 -14.06 27.34
N THR A 304 2.19 -14.01 28.54
CA THR A 304 1.56 -14.62 29.73
C THR A 304 0.36 -13.80 30.21
N ILE A 305 0.35 -12.50 29.91
CA ILE A 305 -0.77 -11.59 30.24
C ILE A 305 -1.90 -11.61 29.20
N VAL A 306 -1.71 -12.30 28.06
CA VAL A 306 -2.71 -12.51 27.00
C VAL A 306 -2.90 -14.00 26.72
N PRO A 307 -3.48 -14.73 27.67
CA PRO A 307 -3.55 -16.20 27.66
C PRO A 307 -4.26 -16.75 26.41
N GLU A 308 -5.21 -16.02 25.83
CA GLU A 308 -5.94 -16.45 24.64
C GLU A 308 -5.01 -16.52 23.41
N ILE A 309 -4.14 -15.53 23.23
CA ILE A 309 -3.15 -15.52 22.14
C ILE A 309 -2.12 -16.61 22.38
N ARG A 310 -1.61 -16.71 23.61
CA ARG A 310 -0.65 -17.75 24.01
C ARG A 310 -1.19 -19.14 23.75
N ALA A 311 -2.43 -19.42 24.15
CA ALA A 311 -3.05 -20.72 23.93
C ALA A 311 -3.15 -21.07 22.44
N ARG A 312 -3.54 -20.10 21.58
CA ARG A 312 -3.56 -20.28 20.11
C ARG A 312 -2.18 -20.59 19.53
N LEU A 313 -1.14 -19.90 19.99
CA LEU A 313 0.25 -20.15 19.56
C LEU A 313 0.72 -21.55 20.00
N MET A 314 0.35 -21.99 21.21
CA MET A 314 0.72 -23.31 21.73
C MET A 314 0.03 -24.45 20.96
N GLN A 315 -1.15 -24.23 20.39
CA GLN A 315 -1.85 -25.22 19.57
C GLN A 315 -1.16 -25.50 18.22
N ILE A 316 -0.26 -24.60 17.76
CA ILE A 316 0.46 -24.82 16.52
C ILE A 316 1.56 -25.85 16.79
N PRO A 317 1.61 -26.98 16.04
CA PRO A 317 2.63 -28.03 16.22
C PRO A 317 4.05 -27.49 16.11
N MET A 318 4.99 -28.08 16.86
CA MET A 318 6.38 -27.59 16.94
C MET A 318 7.09 -27.62 15.57
N ASP A 319 6.83 -28.64 14.78
CA ASP A 319 7.38 -28.79 13.42
C ASP A 319 6.87 -27.70 12.44
N GLN A 320 5.75 -27.05 12.74
CA GLN A 320 5.20 -25.94 11.98
C GLN A 320 5.63 -24.57 12.47
N ARG A 321 6.37 -24.49 13.59
CA ARG A 321 6.84 -23.24 14.19
C ARG A 321 8.09 -22.68 13.49
N VAL A 322 7.99 -22.51 12.18
CA VAL A 322 9.06 -21.98 11.32
C VAL A 322 8.52 -20.89 10.40
N GLY A 323 9.29 -19.81 10.23
CA GLY A 323 8.95 -18.69 9.36
C GLY A 323 7.74 -17.90 9.83
N PRO A 324 6.81 -17.50 8.95
CA PRO A 324 5.64 -16.69 9.30
C PRO A 324 4.71 -17.39 10.30
N VAL A 325 4.31 -16.66 11.35
CA VAL A 325 3.33 -17.15 12.36
C VAL A 325 1.93 -17.12 11.78
N ILE A 326 1.57 -16.04 11.09
CA ILE A 326 0.20 -15.81 10.62
C ILE A 326 0.08 -16.29 9.17
N LYS A 327 -0.62 -17.42 9.01
CA LYS A 327 -0.80 -18.11 7.73
C LYS A 327 -2.29 -18.33 7.45
N MET A 328 -2.64 -18.39 6.17
CA MET A 328 -3.95 -18.89 5.72
C MET A 328 -4.02 -20.42 5.89
N ASP A 329 -5.20 -21.01 5.77
CA ASP A 329 -5.41 -22.46 5.81
C ASP A 329 -4.60 -23.20 4.72
N SER A 330 -4.21 -22.50 3.64
CA SER A 330 -3.30 -22.99 2.60
C SER A 330 -1.82 -23.04 3.01
N GLY A 331 -1.49 -22.65 4.25
CA GLY A 331 -0.10 -22.56 4.75
C GLY A 331 0.67 -21.32 4.27
N ARG A 332 0.08 -20.48 3.41
CA ARG A 332 0.71 -19.25 2.89
C ARG A 332 0.41 -18.03 3.77
N PRO A 333 1.34 -17.10 3.93
CA PRO A 333 1.07 -15.82 4.57
C PRO A 333 0.03 -15.00 3.80
N TYR A 334 -0.74 -14.22 4.54
CA TYR A 334 -1.76 -13.34 3.95
C TYR A 334 -1.15 -12.26 3.06
N THR A 335 -1.78 -12.02 1.88
CA THR A 335 -1.58 -10.77 1.15
C THR A 335 -2.43 -9.65 1.77
N LYS A 336 -2.10 -8.39 1.47
CA LYS A 336 -2.90 -7.23 1.89
C LYS A 336 -4.37 -7.38 1.48
N ARG A 337 -4.61 -7.80 0.24
CA ARG A 337 -5.97 -7.98 -0.29
C ARG A 337 -6.72 -9.10 0.45
N HIS A 338 -6.10 -10.26 0.63
CA HIS A 338 -6.73 -11.38 1.34
C HIS A 338 -7.07 -11.00 2.79
N TRP A 339 -6.15 -10.33 3.50
CA TRP A 339 -6.41 -9.85 4.86
C TRP A 339 -7.63 -8.93 4.94
N GLN A 340 -7.70 -7.94 4.05
CA GLN A 340 -8.81 -6.99 4.00
C GLN A 340 -10.14 -7.66 3.63
N THR A 341 -10.12 -8.60 2.68
CA THR A 341 -11.31 -9.35 2.26
C THR A 341 -11.81 -10.26 3.36
N THR A 342 -10.89 -10.97 4.04
CA THR A 342 -11.21 -11.85 5.17
C THR A 342 -11.75 -11.04 6.35
N PHE A 343 -11.12 -9.92 6.68
CA PHE A 343 -11.63 -8.99 7.68
C PHE A 343 -13.06 -8.55 7.35
N ARG A 344 -13.33 -8.07 6.14
CA ARG A 344 -14.66 -7.58 5.74
C ARG A 344 -15.72 -8.69 5.81
N LYS A 345 -15.35 -9.92 5.40
CA LYS A 345 -16.23 -11.10 5.50
C LYS A 345 -16.68 -11.33 6.94
N PHE A 346 -15.74 -11.36 7.89
CA PHE A 346 -16.05 -11.66 9.28
C PHE A 346 -16.62 -10.46 10.04
N ALA A 347 -16.23 -9.24 9.71
CA ALA A 347 -16.85 -8.04 10.26
C ALA A 347 -18.35 -7.97 9.93
N ARG A 348 -18.74 -8.25 8.68
CA ARG A 348 -20.15 -8.33 8.29
C ARG A 348 -20.88 -9.47 8.98
N LYS A 349 -20.28 -10.67 9.07
CA LYS A 349 -20.85 -11.80 9.80
C LYS A 349 -21.06 -11.49 11.28
N ALA A 350 -20.20 -10.67 11.86
CA ALA A 350 -20.28 -10.20 13.24
C ALA A 350 -21.19 -8.96 13.43
N GLY A 351 -21.87 -8.48 12.40
CA GLY A 351 -22.73 -7.29 12.47
C GLY A 351 -21.95 -5.96 12.65
N VAL A 352 -20.64 -5.95 12.38
CA VAL A 352 -19.82 -4.75 12.53
C VAL A 352 -20.07 -3.83 11.32
N PRO A 353 -20.32 -2.52 11.55
CA PRO A 353 -20.60 -1.55 10.50
C PRO A 353 -19.54 -1.49 9.40
N ASP A 354 -19.96 -1.26 8.16
CA ASP A 354 -19.07 -1.25 6.99
C ASP A 354 -18.05 -0.11 6.99
N GLU A 355 -18.27 0.95 7.74
CA GLU A 355 -17.32 2.02 7.98
C GLU A 355 -16.13 1.63 8.88
N VAL A 356 -16.24 0.55 9.66
CA VAL A 356 -15.14 0.04 10.47
C VAL A 356 -14.20 -0.81 9.61
N TYR A 357 -12.93 -0.45 9.57
CA TYR A 357 -11.89 -1.17 8.83
C TYR A 357 -10.89 -1.86 9.77
N ALA A 358 -10.16 -2.85 9.26
CA ALA A 358 -9.11 -3.53 10.03
C ALA A 358 -8.07 -2.58 10.64
N MET A 359 -7.79 -1.46 9.97
CA MET A 359 -6.86 -0.45 10.46
C MET A 359 -7.36 0.31 11.70
N ASP A 360 -8.67 0.32 11.93
CA ASP A 360 -9.28 1.02 13.06
C ASP A 360 -9.10 0.27 14.38
N SER A 361 -8.65 -1.01 14.34
CA SER A 361 -8.29 -1.79 15.54
C SER A 361 -7.22 -1.09 16.37
N ARG A 362 -6.20 -0.52 15.73
CA ARG A 362 -5.12 0.20 16.43
C ARG A 362 -5.63 1.50 17.09
N ALA A 363 -6.51 2.23 16.41
CA ALA A 363 -7.14 3.41 17.00
C ALA A 363 -8.04 3.01 18.18
N GLY A 364 -8.77 1.91 18.05
CA GLY A 364 -9.57 1.33 19.11
C GLY A 364 -8.74 0.95 20.34
N ALA A 365 -7.67 0.18 20.14
CA ALA A 365 -6.77 -0.23 21.22
C ALA A 365 -6.13 0.96 21.96
N VAL A 366 -5.71 2.00 21.23
CA VAL A 366 -5.16 3.23 21.85
C VAL A 366 -6.23 4.00 22.63
N THR A 367 -7.45 4.08 22.11
CA THR A 367 -8.59 4.74 22.76
C THR A 367 -8.99 3.98 24.03
N GLU A 368 -9.06 2.65 23.95
CA GLU A 368 -9.33 1.77 25.09
C GLU A 368 -8.26 1.89 26.18
N ALA A 369 -6.98 1.92 25.80
CA ALA A 369 -5.87 2.13 26.73
C ALA A 369 -6.02 3.45 27.50
N LYS A 370 -6.49 4.51 26.84
CA LYS A 370 -6.80 5.80 27.52
C LYS A 370 -7.94 5.63 28.51
N ALA A 371 -9.03 4.98 28.10
CA ALA A 371 -10.17 4.73 28.97
C ALA A 371 -9.80 3.88 30.20
N ALA A 372 -8.82 2.99 30.03
CA ALA A 372 -8.25 2.18 31.12
C ALA A 372 -7.25 2.95 32.02
N GLY A 373 -7.01 4.26 31.76
CA GLY A 373 -6.14 5.09 32.58
C GLY A 373 -4.68 5.13 32.17
N ALA A 374 -4.31 4.56 31.00
CA ALA A 374 -2.93 4.63 30.52
C ALA A 374 -2.51 6.09 30.22
N THR A 375 -1.32 6.47 30.68
CA THR A 375 -0.76 7.81 30.45
C THR A 375 -0.49 8.06 28.95
N ALA A 376 -0.33 9.30 28.54
CA ALA A 376 0.01 9.65 27.16
C ALA A 376 1.31 8.97 26.70
N GLU A 377 2.32 8.91 27.58
CA GLU A 377 3.59 8.24 27.31
C GLU A 377 3.43 6.73 27.16
N GLN A 378 2.66 6.08 28.03
CA GLN A 378 2.36 4.65 27.95
C GLN A 378 1.65 4.32 26.63
N ARG A 379 0.66 5.13 26.24
CA ARG A 379 -0.04 4.98 24.94
C ARG A 379 0.87 5.23 23.74
N GLN A 380 1.79 6.20 23.86
CA GLN A 380 2.79 6.46 22.81
C GLN A 380 3.72 5.26 22.63
N ARG A 381 4.23 4.70 23.70
CA ARG A 381 5.07 3.50 23.71
C ARG A 381 4.31 2.29 23.16
N PHE A 382 3.12 2.02 23.70
CA PHE A 382 2.23 0.94 23.25
C PHE A 382 1.95 1.01 21.73
N ALA A 383 1.64 2.20 21.23
CA ALA A 383 1.41 2.42 19.82
C ALA A 383 2.72 2.56 18.99
N HIS A 384 3.90 2.52 19.62
CA HIS A 384 5.18 2.76 18.95
C HIS A 384 5.15 3.98 18.02
N HIS A 385 4.71 5.11 18.56
CA HIS A 385 4.65 6.38 17.85
C HIS A 385 5.90 7.21 18.13
N ALA A 386 6.49 7.77 17.07
CA ALA A 386 7.67 8.63 17.19
C ALA A 386 7.40 9.96 17.92
N SER A 387 6.12 10.37 18.07
CA SER A 387 5.75 11.60 18.77
C SER A 387 4.40 11.49 19.47
N ALA A 388 4.20 12.28 20.53
CA ALA A 388 2.92 12.41 21.23
C ALA A 388 1.79 12.86 20.30
N THR A 389 2.06 13.79 19.38
CA THR A 389 1.09 14.24 18.37
C THR A 389 0.55 13.11 17.51
N MET A 390 1.37 12.08 17.23
CA MET A 390 0.90 10.90 16.51
C MET A 390 -0.05 10.06 17.36
N THR A 391 0.20 9.94 18.68
CA THR A 391 -0.67 9.23 19.61
C THR A 391 -2.03 9.88 19.71
N GLU A 392 -2.07 11.22 19.84
CA GLU A 392 -3.31 12.00 19.84
C GLU A 392 -4.13 11.83 18.54
N ARG A 393 -3.46 11.56 17.41
CA ARG A 393 -4.16 11.24 16.13
C ARG A 393 -4.91 9.93 16.17
N TYR A 394 -4.53 8.99 17.01
CA TYR A 394 -5.18 7.69 17.17
C TYR A 394 -6.17 7.66 18.33
N ASP A 395 -6.13 8.64 19.22
CA ASP A 395 -7.11 8.83 20.29
C ASP A 395 -8.46 9.29 19.69
N ARG A 396 -9.48 8.48 19.84
CA ARG A 396 -10.86 8.70 19.36
C ARG A 396 -11.83 8.91 20.51
N SER A 397 -11.32 9.16 21.73
CA SER A 397 -12.16 9.46 22.89
C SER A 397 -12.99 10.73 22.68
N ASP A 398 -14.13 10.79 23.34
CA ASP A 398 -14.96 11.98 23.33
C ASP A 398 -14.23 13.14 24.08
N LYS A 399 -13.90 14.19 23.35
CA LYS A 399 -13.25 15.37 23.92
C LYS A 399 -14.13 16.12 24.93
N ASN A 400 -15.45 16.00 24.81
CA ASN A 400 -16.37 16.59 25.77
C ASN A 400 -16.38 15.80 27.08
N ALA A 401 -16.24 14.47 27.03
CA ALA A 401 -16.05 13.66 28.23
C ALA A 401 -14.76 14.06 28.96
N ASP A 402 -13.66 14.30 28.24
CA ASP A 402 -12.40 14.80 28.82
C ASP A 402 -12.59 16.15 29.54
N VAL A 403 -13.34 17.08 28.96
CA VAL A 403 -13.64 18.38 29.55
C VAL A 403 -14.44 18.21 30.86
N ASN A 404 -15.46 17.37 30.86
CA ASN A 404 -16.27 17.11 32.03
C ASN A 404 -15.47 16.44 33.15
N THR A 405 -14.62 15.47 32.83
CA THR A 405 -13.69 14.84 33.77
C THR A 405 -12.75 15.85 34.42
N VAL A 406 -12.22 16.81 33.67
CA VAL A 406 -11.40 17.90 34.23
C VAL A 406 -12.21 18.77 35.17
N ILE A 407 -13.47 19.07 34.82
CA ILE A 407 -14.38 19.85 35.70
C ILE A 407 -14.63 19.08 37.00
N GLU A 408 -14.93 17.79 36.93
CA GLU A 408 -15.14 16.94 38.08
C GLU A 408 -13.92 16.84 38.99
N LEU A 409 -12.75 16.58 38.44
CA LEU A 409 -11.48 16.52 39.17
C LEU A 409 -11.17 17.85 39.91
N ARG A 410 -11.43 19.00 39.28
CA ARG A 410 -11.27 20.32 39.90
C ARG A 410 -12.26 20.51 41.06
N ARG A 411 -13.50 20.10 40.89
CA ARG A 411 -14.53 20.20 41.94
C ARG A 411 -14.24 19.30 43.14
N THR A 412 -13.80 18.06 42.88
CA THR A 412 -13.40 17.13 43.94
C THR A 412 -12.23 17.70 44.76
N LYS A 413 -11.26 18.35 44.12
CA LYS A 413 -10.10 18.94 44.78
C LYS A 413 -10.48 20.19 45.60
N ILE A 414 -11.48 20.95 45.19
CA ILE A 414 -12.00 22.12 45.91
C ILE A 414 -12.80 21.69 47.15
N GLN A 415 -13.45 20.52 47.15
CA GLN A 415 -14.21 20.00 48.30
C GLN A 415 -13.31 19.35 49.38
N LEU A 416 -12.06 19.04 49.06
CA LEU A 416 -11.08 18.40 49.96
C LEU A 416 -10.07 19.41 50.57
N GLY A 417 -10.11 20.69 50.19
CA GLY A 417 -9.33 21.80 50.76
C GLY A 417 -10.18 22.84 51.43
#